data_bdcf1b9d79bb2fad96215315d57cf8f9
#
_entry.id   bdcf1b9d79bb2fad96215315d57cf8f9
#
_cell.length_a   1.000
_cell.length_b   1.000
_cell.length_c   1.000
_cell.angle_alpha   90.00
_cell.angle_beta   90.00
_cell.angle_gamma   90.00
#
_symmetry.space_group_name_H-M   'P 1'
#
loop_
_entity.id
_entity.type
_entity.pdbx_description
1 polymer ?
#
loop_
_entity_poly.entity_id
_entity_poly.type
_entity_poly.pdbx_seq_one_letter_code
_entity_poly.pdbx_strand_id
1 'polypeptide(L)'
;MQPIVHEPRNARGPSRRTLLSGAAGLAGLGLLTLTGCSSGASAGTTALPEVAATGTARRGGRLRVARPAASAAETLDSASSLSAYEYLGALYNRLVKLDEQGQPVPDLAEEWSANADGTEWTFRLRRGVRFHDGSRFVAADAIASIQHILDEKTGSPQAGVLGEVMDARSMTAVDQHTLRFSLTKPNAEFPSLLTAYQCYIVPADAVADIGRTGIGTGPFRLSSFTPAGAGSVEAFDDHFAGRPALDGIDFFSIQDTTARVNALLAGQIDLISQTNLDFATARVVAASDRATIARSRNAQWYTIPMLATSDEFRDPRVRQAMKLAYDPRSIVETALQGTGSPGWDNPVPPQLAAFVDDHREHDPDKAKALLKAAGRSDLRASIYTSSYESVFTPMAVAYRDAVADAGIRLTVQNASSDSYYTQIWMQKPLMVSYWFTGRPIDQLLNQIFRSGSSYNESAWSNERFDALLDDARAEMDDAKRLTLYQDAQRLIVEDGADMTPMFGDRLVGLSRDVVNYSEYGFEFDWLRIGLRR
;
A
#
# COMPACT_ATOMS: atom_id res chain seq x y z
N MET A 1 -50.61 14.28 3.28
CA MET A 1 -50.81 14.05 1.85
C MET A 1 -50.11 12.75 1.52
N GLN A 2 -50.91 11.76 1.14
CA GLN A 2 -50.47 10.37 0.88
C GLN A 2 -49.72 10.24 -0.45
N PRO A 3 -48.78 9.31 -0.59
CA PRO A 3 -48.09 9.05 -1.86
C PRO A 3 -48.92 8.08 -2.73
N ILE A 4 -48.93 8.36 -4.03
CA ILE A 4 -49.56 7.58 -5.08
C ILE A 4 -48.66 6.38 -5.44
N VAL A 5 -49.23 5.17 -5.34
CA VAL A 5 -48.65 3.90 -5.77
C VAL A 5 -48.90 3.72 -7.26
N HIS A 6 -47.86 3.43 -8.04
CA HIS A 6 -47.98 2.92 -9.42
C HIS A 6 -47.46 1.50 -9.50
N GLU A 7 -48.33 0.56 -9.81
CA GLU A 7 -48.05 -0.83 -10.17
C GLU A 7 -47.43 -0.94 -11.58
N PRO A 8 -46.47 -1.86 -11.81
CA PRO A 8 -45.97 -2.15 -13.15
C PRO A 8 -46.77 -3.27 -13.84
N ARG A 9 -47.13 -3.00 -15.08
CA ARG A 9 -47.79 -3.94 -16.00
C ARG A 9 -46.81 -5.03 -16.47
N ASN A 10 -47.26 -6.27 -16.34
CA ASN A 10 -46.67 -7.48 -16.91
C ASN A 10 -46.57 -7.44 -18.44
N ALA A 11 -45.37 -7.66 -18.97
CA ALA A 11 -45.17 -8.07 -20.37
C ALA A 11 -44.54 -9.47 -20.40
N ARG A 12 -45.28 -10.44 -20.92
CA ARG A 12 -44.87 -11.81 -21.13
C ARG A 12 -43.95 -11.90 -22.36
N GLY A 13 -42.73 -12.43 -22.20
CA GLY A 13 -41.87 -12.86 -23.29
C GLY A 13 -42.01 -14.36 -23.58
N PRO A 14 -41.71 -14.84 -24.80
CA PRO A 14 -41.99 -16.19 -25.23
C PRO A 14 -40.96 -17.23 -24.77
N SER A 15 -41.49 -18.47 -24.61
CA SER A 15 -40.81 -19.64 -24.07
C SER A 15 -39.76 -20.25 -25.00
N ARG A 16 -38.75 -20.83 -24.35
CA ARG A 16 -37.80 -21.77 -24.97
C ARG A 16 -38.53 -23.06 -25.37
N ARG A 17 -38.48 -23.44 -26.64
CA ARG A 17 -38.42 -24.81 -27.16
C ARG A 17 -38.35 -24.79 -28.69
N THR A 18 -37.54 -25.71 -29.21
CA THR A 18 -37.40 -26.16 -30.60
C THR A 18 -36.22 -25.58 -31.37
N LEU A 19 -35.19 -26.41 -31.49
CA LEU A 19 -34.69 -26.95 -32.75
C LEU A 19 -33.49 -27.89 -32.47
N LEU A 20 -33.82 -29.17 -32.37
CA LEU A 20 -32.94 -30.29 -32.65
C LEU A 20 -33.36 -30.84 -34.01
N SER A 21 -32.43 -31.00 -34.96
CA SER A 21 -32.35 -32.16 -35.86
C SER A 21 -31.54 -31.88 -37.13
N GLY A 22 -30.69 -32.83 -37.44
CA GLY A 22 -30.17 -33.16 -38.77
C GLY A 22 -28.72 -32.68 -39.00
N ALA A 23 -27.74 -33.47 -39.44
CA ALA A 23 -27.75 -34.79 -40.03
C ALA A 23 -26.34 -35.38 -40.00
N ALA A 24 -26.30 -36.70 -40.03
CA ALA A 24 -25.09 -37.54 -40.13
C ALA A 24 -24.54 -37.63 -41.57
N GLY A 25 -23.28 -38.04 -41.71
CA GLY A 25 -22.68 -38.60 -42.90
C GLY A 25 -21.22 -38.15 -43.14
N LEU A 26 -20.26 -38.94 -43.04
CA LEU A 26 -19.68 -40.00 -43.81
C LEU A 26 -18.22 -40.28 -43.36
N ALA A 27 -17.94 -41.54 -43.19
CA ALA A 27 -16.66 -42.13 -42.84
C ALA A 27 -15.62 -42.02 -43.97
N GLY A 28 -14.35 -41.83 -43.60
CA GLY A 28 -13.20 -42.01 -44.45
C GLY A 28 -12.02 -42.50 -43.60
N LEU A 29 -11.65 -43.79 -43.78
CA LEU A 29 -10.49 -44.42 -43.19
C LEU A 29 -9.19 -43.82 -43.73
N GLY A 30 -8.26 -43.48 -42.84
CA GLY A 30 -6.86 -43.24 -43.15
C GLY A 30 -6.00 -43.61 -41.91
N LEU A 31 -5.50 -44.82 -41.88
CA LEU A 31 -4.45 -45.22 -40.91
C LEU A 31 -3.15 -44.51 -41.23
N LEU A 32 -2.68 -43.66 -40.33
CA LEU A 32 -1.29 -43.23 -40.26
C LEU A 32 -0.79 -43.43 -38.81
N THR A 33 0.23 -44.24 -38.71
CA THR A 33 0.96 -44.60 -37.50
C THR A 33 1.58 -43.34 -36.86
N LEU A 34 1.13 -42.96 -35.66
CA LEU A 34 1.73 -41.93 -34.83
C LEU A 34 2.60 -42.62 -33.77
N THR A 35 3.91 -42.55 -33.97
CA THR A 35 4.91 -42.75 -32.92
C THR A 35 4.72 -41.64 -31.91
N GLY A 36 4.32 -42.03 -30.69
CA GLY A 36 4.08 -41.14 -29.57
C GLY A 36 5.37 -40.56 -29.02
N CYS A 37 5.49 -39.22 -29.09
CA CYS A 37 6.25 -38.44 -28.13
C CYS A 37 5.25 -37.85 -27.14
N SER A 38 5.15 -38.46 -25.96
CA SER A 38 4.44 -37.87 -24.82
C SER A 38 5.30 -36.72 -24.28
N SER A 39 5.19 -35.54 -24.89
CA SER A 39 5.55 -34.30 -24.21
C SER A 39 4.44 -34.00 -23.22
N GLY A 40 4.66 -34.29 -21.95
CA GLY A 40 3.85 -33.81 -20.86
C GLY A 40 3.75 -32.28 -20.97
N ALA A 41 2.58 -31.79 -21.36
CA ALA A 41 2.26 -30.41 -21.18
C ALA A 41 2.15 -30.16 -19.67
N SER A 42 3.26 -29.79 -19.04
CA SER A 42 3.21 -29.02 -17.80
C SER A 42 2.27 -27.84 -18.10
N ALA A 43 1.18 -27.75 -17.38
CA ALA A 43 0.40 -26.52 -17.30
C ALA A 43 1.36 -25.47 -16.72
N GLY A 44 2.10 -24.81 -17.59
CA GLY A 44 2.96 -23.70 -17.22
C GLY A 44 2.06 -22.62 -16.64
N THR A 45 2.14 -22.40 -15.36
CA THR A 45 1.77 -21.14 -14.74
C THR A 45 2.50 -20.06 -15.55
N THR A 46 1.79 -19.38 -16.44
CA THR A 46 2.33 -18.27 -17.22
C THR A 46 2.58 -17.16 -16.21
N ALA A 47 3.81 -17.11 -15.67
CA ALA A 47 4.27 -16.03 -14.83
C ALA A 47 3.99 -14.72 -15.58
N LEU A 48 3.42 -13.73 -14.88
CA LEU A 48 3.29 -12.39 -15.44
C LEU A 48 4.71 -11.89 -15.80
N PRO A 49 4.92 -11.30 -16.98
CA PRO A 49 6.22 -10.78 -17.33
C PRO A 49 6.66 -9.75 -16.30
N GLU A 50 7.85 -9.92 -15.73
CA GLU A 50 8.51 -8.87 -14.97
C GLU A 50 8.98 -7.79 -15.96
N VAL A 51 8.25 -6.72 -16.03
CA VAL A 51 8.71 -5.58 -16.79
C VAL A 51 9.39 -4.64 -15.81
N ALA A 52 10.69 -4.80 -15.65
CA ALA A 52 11.52 -3.67 -15.31
C ALA A 52 11.47 -2.75 -16.56
N ALA A 53 10.54 -1.83 -16.61
CA ALA A 53 10.41 -0.90 -17.71
C ALA A 53 11.49 0.19 -17.61
N THR A 54 12.76 -0.23 -17.55
CA THR A 54 13.90 0.67 -17.72
C THR A 54 14.11 0.95 -19.19
N GLY A 55 14.39 2.19 -19.53
CA GLY A 55 14.64 2.56 -20.93
C GLY A 55 15.02 4.02 -21.05
N THR A 56 15.54 4.38 -22.23
CA THR A 56 15.80 5.78 -22.54
C THR A 56 14.47 6.48 -22.79
N ALA A 57 14.06 7.37 -21.90
CA ALA A 57 12.93 8.25 -22.12
C ALA A 57 13.27 9.28 -23.20
N ARG A 58 12.38 9.50 -24.14
CA ARG A 58 12.47 10.64 -25.06
C ARG A 58 12.01 11.89 -24.32
N ARG A 59 12.64 13.01 -24.59
CA ARG A 59 12.18 14.30 -24.10
C ARG A 59 10.87 14.68 -24.80
N GLY A 60 9.91 15.13 -23.99
CA GLY A 60 8.63 15.62 -24.48
C GLY A 60 7.48 14.62 -24.34
N GLY A 61 6.31 15.04 -24.79
CA GLY A 61 5.08 14.28 -24.67
C GLY A 61 4.37 14.41 -23.32
N ARG A 62 3.11 13.99 -23.29
CA ARG A 62 2.28 14.01 -22.09
C ARG A 62 1.87 12.60 -21.71
N LEU A 63 1.97 12.26 -20.43
CA LEU A 63 1.52 10.99 -19.88
C LEU A 63 0.05 11.10 -19.51
N ARG A 64 -0.77 10.19 -19.98
CA ARG A 64 -2.21 10.13 -19.66
C ARG A 64 -2.44 9.08 -18.58
N VAL A 65 -2.83 9.56 -17.38
CA VAL A 65 -2.99 8.73 -16.18
C VAL A 65 -4.47 8.62 -15.82
N ALA A 66 -5.01 7.42 -15.78
CA ALA A 66 -6.32 7.17 -15.18
C ALA A 66 -6.15 6.76 -13.71
N ARG A 67 -6.92 7.37 -12.84
CA ARG A 67 -6.97 7.10 -11.41
C ARG A 67 -8.41 6.85 -10.94
N PRO A 68 -8.65 6.21 -9.79
CA PRO A 68 -9.97 6.14 -9.20
C PRO A 68 -10.53 7.55 -8.96
N ALA A 69 -11.82 7.72 -9.07
CA ALA A 69 -12.44 8.98 -8.71
C ALA A 69 -12.36 9.17 -7.18
N ALA A 70 -11.93 10.36 -6.78
CA ALA A 70 -11.93 10.78 -5.38
C ALA A 70 -13.29 11.39 -4.99
N SER A 71 -13.41 11.85 -3.75
CA SER A 71 -14.57 12.62 -3.31
C SER A 71 -14.46 14.08 -3.74
N ALA A 72 -15.58 14.82 -3.71
CA ALA A 72 -15.59 16.27 -3.94
C ALA A 72 -14.78 17.06 -2.90
N ALA A 73 -14.38 16.42 -1.79
CA ALA A 73 -13.50 17.01 -0.77
C ALA A 73 -12.00 16.83 -1.09
N GLU A 74 -11.65 16.32 -2.28
CA GLU A 74 -10.27 16.20 -2.72
C GLU A 74 -9.56 17.56 -2.74
N THR A 75 -8.36 17.61 -2.18
CA THR A 75 -7.57 18.85 -2.03
C THR A 75 -6.11 18.62 -2.38
N LEU A 76 -5.43 19.68 -2.80
CA LEU A 76 -3.97 19.69 -2.99
C LEU A 76 -3.20 20.08 -1.71
N ASP A 77 -3.88 20.34 -0.60
CA ASP A 77 -3.24 20.46 0.71
C ASP A 77 -2.79 19.07 1.19
N SER A 78 -1.50 18.78 1.08
CA SER A 78 -0.94 17.48 1.46
C SER A 78 -1.16 17.14 2.92
N ALA A 79 -1.18 18.13 3.81
CA ALA A 79 -1.34 17.92 5.25
C ALA A 79 -2.70 17.27 5.59
N SER A 80 -3.76 17.58 4.84
CA SER A 80 -5.12 17.09 5.05
C SER A 80 -5.65 16.18 3.94
N SER A 81 -4.95 16.07 2.81
CA SER A 81 -5.39 15.26 1.65
C SER A 81 -5.37 13.76 1.96
N LEU A 82 -6.41 13.05 1.50
CA LEU A 82 -6.53 11.59 1.61
C LEU A 82 -6.62 10.90 0.23
N SER A 83 -6.38 11.62 -0.87
CA SER A 83 -6.66 11.06 -2.20
C SER A 83 -5.85 11.62 -3.36
N ALA A 84 -5.30 12.80 -3.35
CA ALA A 84 -4.65 13.43 -4.51
C ALA A 84 -3.18 13.00 -4.70
N TYR A 85 -2.80 11.79 -4.34
CA TYR A 85 -1.40 11.33 -4.24
C TYR A 85 -0.57 11.57 -5.50
N GLU A 86 -1.15 11.35 -6.70
CA GLU A 86 -0.47 11.56 -7.98
C GLU A 86 -0.12 13.03 -8.20
N TYR A 87 -1.07 13.93 -7.86
CA TYR A 87 -0.81 15.37 -7.92
C TYR A 87 0.23 15.79 -6.88
N LEU A 88 0.09 15.31 -5.62
CA LEU A 88 0.99 15.68 -4.54
C LEU A 88 2.44 15.31 -4.87
N GLY A 89 2.67 14.09 -5.36
CA GLY A 89 4.00 13.63 -5.79
C GLY A 89 4.56 14.38 -7.00
N ALA A 90 3.69 14.94 -7.86
CA ALA A 90 4.13 15.75 -9.01
C ALA A 90 4.45 17.20 -8.62
N LEU A 91 3.73 17.76 -7.63
CA LEU A 91 3.78 19.18 -7.27
C LEU A 91 4.79 19.51 -6.17
N TYR A 92 5.08 18.56 -5.28
CA TYR A 92 5.79 18.85 -4.04
C TYR A 92 7.01 17.97 -3.84
N ASN A 93 7.94 18.45 -2.99
CA ASN A 93 9.02 17.67 -2.38
C ASN A 93 8.94 17.78 -0.85
N ARG A 94 9.63 16.87 -0.15
CA ARG A 94 9.78 16.85 1.31
C ARG A 94 11.20 17.19 1.72
N LEU A 95 11.46 17.31 3.00
CA LEU A 95 12.84 17.38 3.49
C LEU A 95 13.58 16.07 3.20
N VAL A 96 12.90 14.97 3.46
CA VAL A 96 13.40 13.60 3.35
C VAL A 96 12.36 12.76 2.60
N LYS A 97 12.78 11.87 1.72
CA LYS A 97 11.91 10.88 1.06
C LYS A 97 12.38 9.46 1.35
N LEU A 98 11.59 8.47 0.98
CA LEU A 98 11.98 7.05 1.06
C LEU A 98 12.58 6.57 -0.25
N ASP A 99 13.56 5.69 -0.17
CA ASP A 99 13.97 4.83 -1.29
C ASP A 99 13.11 3.55 -1.36
N GLU A 100 13.37 2.71 -2.36
CA GLU A 100 12.66 1.44 -2.56
C GLU A 100 12.93 0.40 -1.44
N GLN A 101 13.97 0.62 -0.63
CA GLN A 101 14.31 -0.17 0.56
C GLN A 101 13.69 0.38 1.84
N GLY A 102 12.86 1.45 1.73
CA GLY A 102 12.20 2.09 2.87
C GLY A 102 13.15 2.90 3.76
N GLN A 103 14.34 3.28 3.23
CA GLN A 103 15.30 4.09 3.95
C GLN A 103 15.09 5.58 3.68
N PRO A 104 15.25 6.45 4.68
CA PRO A 104 15.21 7.88 4.49
C PRO A 104 16.41 8.35 3.65
N VAL A 105 16.15 9.06 2.55
CA VAL A 105 17.15 9.61 1.65
C VAL A 105 16.93 11.10 1.40
N PRO A 106 17.97 11.86 1.00
CA PRO A 106 17.89 13.28 0.73
C PRO A 106 16.80 13.66 -0.30
N ASP A 107 16.03 14.73 0.01
CA ASP A 107 15.15 15.40 -0.95
C ASP A 107 15.45 16.92 -0.89
N LEU A 108 14.66 17.77 -0.22
CA LEU A 108 14.99 19.19 -0.01
C LEU A 108 16.10 19.41 1.03
N ALA A 109 16.28 18.50 1.98
CA ALA A 109 17.49 18.45 2.78
C ALA A 109 18.57 17.63 2.06
N GLU A 110 19.82 18.13 2.07
CA GLU A 110 20.98 17.44 1.50
C GLU A 110 21.57 16.43 2.48
N GLU A 111 21.53 16.76 3.77
CA GLU A 111 22.02 15.94 4.86
C GLU A 111 21.35 16.34 6.18
N TRP A 112 21.46 15.47 7.16
CA TRP A 112 21.03 15.71 8.53
C TRP A 112 21.93 15.00 9.53
N SER A 113 21.92 15.50 10.76
CA SER A 113 22.66 14.90 11.87
C SER A 113 21.91 15.12 13.17
N ALA A 114 22.10 14.20 14.11
CA ALA A 114 21.59 14.31 15.47
C ALA A 114 22.69 14.66 16.46
N ASN A 115 22.29 15.19 17.62
CA ASN A 115 23.14 15.19 18.80
C ASN A 115 23.28 13.76 19.37
N ALA A 116 24.10 13.58 20.42
CA ALA A 116 24.45 12.26 20.93
C ALA A 116 23.28 11.46 21.49
N ASP A 117 22.23 12.13 21.96
CA ASP A 117 21.05 11.51 22.58
C ASP A 117 19.80 11.52 21.66
N GLY A 118 19.91 11.96 20.43
CA GLY A 118 18.81 11.95 19.47
C GLY A 118 17.66 12.93 19.78
N THR A 119 17.89 13.91 20.67
CA THR A 119 16.89 14.93 21.03
C THR A 119 16.99 16.21 20.21
N GLU A 120 18.07 16.42 19.49
CA GLU A 120 18.25 17.57 18.60
C GLU A 120 18.72 17.09 17.23
N TRP A 121 18.02 17.52 16.18
CA TRP A 121 18.32 17.19 14.78
C TRP A 121 18.57 18.47 13.99
N THR A 122 19.66 18.48 13.20
CA THR A 122 20.00 19.60 12.30
C THR A 122 19.96 19.11 10.87
N PHE A 123 19.17 19.80 10.04
CA PHE A 123 19.02 19.55 8.61
C PHE A 123 19.65 20.67 7.81
N ARG A 124 20.53 20.31 6.86
CA ARG A 124 21.09 21.25 5.89
C ARG A 124 20.24 21.21 4.62
N LEU A 125 19.64 22.34 4.28
CA LEU A 125 18.70 22.47 3.16
C LEU A 125 19.44 22.81 1.86
N ARG A 126 18.92 22.29 0.73
CA ARG A 126 19.45 22.60 -0.60
C ARG A 126 19.39 24.09 -0.88
N ARG A 127 20.45 24.60 -1.51
CA ARG A 127 20.53 25.98 -1.98
C ARG A 127 19.99 26.11 -3.40
N GLY A 128 19.39 27.25 -3.72
CA GLY A 128 18.95 27.56 -5.08
C GLY A 128 17.66 26.87 -5.53
N VAL A 129 16.99 26.11 -4.67
CA VAL A 129 15.68 25.54 -4.96
C VAL A 129 14.63 26.65 -5.10
N ARG A 130 13.77 26.54 -6.11
CA ARG A 130 12.67 27.46 -6.36
C ARG A 130 11.33 26.73 -6.27
N PHE A 131 10.35 27.47 -5.79
CA PHE A 131 8.95 27.08 -5.94
C PHE A 131 8.45 27.39 -7.35
N HIS A 132 7.29 26.86 -7.71
CA HIS A 132 6.68 27.03 -9.04
C HIS A 132 6.35 28.49 -9.38
N ASP A 133 6.17 29.36 -8.39
CA ASP A 133 5.96 30.80 -8.53
C ASP A 133 7.27 31.61 -8.68
N GLY A 134 8.42 30.92 -8.60
CA GLY A 134 9.74 31.52 -8.71
C GLY A 134 10.35 31.97 -7.38
N SER A 135 9.61 31.98 -6.26
CA SER A 135 10.14 32.26 -4.92
C SER A 135 11.20 31.23 -4.52
N ARG A 136 12.07 31.57 -3.57
CA ARG A 136 13.15 30.68 -3.11
C ARG A 136 12.70 29.88 -1.91
N PHE A 137 13.02 28.60 -1.91
CA PHE A 137 12.86 27.74 -0.74
C PHE A 137 13.88 28.08 0.34
N VAL A 138 13.42 28.28 1.57
CA VAL A 138 14.21 28.55 2.77
C VAL A 138 13.65 27.79 4.00
N ALA A 139 14.40 27.77 5.10
CA ALA A 139 14.00 27.06 6.32
C ALA A 139 12.64 27.50 6.90
N ALA A 140 12.25 28.75 6.69
CA ALA A 140 10.96 29.26 7.14
C ALA A 140 9.78 28.54 6.46
N ASP A 141 9.93 28.10 5.21
CA ASP A 141 8.89 27.37 4.48
C ASP A 141 8.67 25.98 5.07
N ALA A 142 9.79 25.31 5.42
CA ALA A 142 9.73 24.00 6.09
C ALA A 142 9.05 24.11 7.47
N ILE A 143 9.37 25.15 8.24
CA ILE A 143 8.75 25.42 9.55
C ILE A 143 7.24 25.65 9.35
N ALA A 144 6.84 26.54 8.43
CA ALA A 144 5.43 26.83 8.19
C ALA A 144 4.64 25.59 7.76
N SER A 145 5.22 24.76 6.88
CA SER A 145 4.57 23.52 6.42
C SER A 145 4.36 22.51 7.55
N ILE A 146 5.36 22.33 8.42
CA ILE A 146 5.23 21.39 9.55
C ILE A 146 4.31 21.96 10.64
N GLN A 147 4.33 23.28 10.88
CA GLN A 147 3.38 23.94 11.78
C GLN A 147 1.93 23.78 11.29
N HIS A 148 1.71 23.85 9.98
CA HIS A 148 0.41 23.59 9.37
C HIS A 148 -0.08 22.15 9.62
N ILE A 149 0.82 21.16 9.55
CA ILE A 149 0.49 19.76 9.91
C ILE A 149 0.07 19.67 11.38
N LEU A 150 0.79 20.35 12.27
CA LEU A 150 0.56 20.32 13.72
C LEU A 150 -0.62 21.17 14.19
N ASP A 151 -1.17 22.03 13.34
CA ASP A 151 -2.38 22.81 13.67
C ASP A 151 -3.60 21.88 13.68
N GLU A 152 -4.28 21.80 14.82
CA GLU A 152 -5.50 21.00 14.99
C GLU A 152 -6.58 21.30 13.93
N LYS A 153 -6.65 22.54 13.46
CA LYS A 153 -7.63 22.96 12.44
C LYS A 153 -7.39 22.33 11.08
N THR A 154 -6.16 21.95 10.78
CA THR A 154 -5.80 21.25 9.55
C THR A 154 -6.33 19.82 9.54
N GLY A 155 -6.43 19.19 10.73
CA GLY A 155 -6.91 17.81 10.87
C GLY A 155 -5.98 16.78 10.22
N SER A 156 -4.68 17.05 10.19
CA SER A 156 -3.70 16.17 9.57
C SER A 156 -3.56 14.84 10.33
N PRO A 157 -3.65 13.70 9.67
CA PRO A 157 -3.34 12.41 10.30
C PRO A 157 -1.90 12.33 10.86
N GLN A 158 -0.96 13.09 10.26
CA GLN A 158 0.44 13.13 10.68
C GLN A 158 0.67 13.97 11.94
N ALA A 159 -0.28 14.82 12.33
CA ALA A 159 -0.18 15.63 13.55
C ALA A 159 0.03 14.78 14.81
N GLY A 160 -0.69 13.67 14.94
CA GLY A 160 -0.54 12.75 16.05
C GLY A 160 0.86 12.11 16.12
N VAL A 161 1.39 11.69 14.96
CA VAL A 161 2.71 11.05 14.86
C VAL A 161 3.83 12.02 15.22
N LEU A 162 3.83 13.23 14.65
CA LEU A 162 4.83 14.25 14.97
C LEU A 162 4.65 14.79 16.38
N GLY A 163 3.41 14.94 16.86
CA GLY A 163 3.07 15.43 18.20
C GLY A 163 3.55 14.54 19.34
N GLU A 164 3.87 13.26 19.08
CA GLU A 164 4.50 12.38 20.06
C GLU A 164 5.92 12.82 20.44
N VAL A 165 6.63 13.52 19.53
CA VAL A 165 8.05 13.84 19.69
C VAL A 165 8.34 15.34 19.63
N MET A 166 7.41 16.18 19.14
CA MET A 166 7.63 17.61 18.97
C MET A 166 6.32 18.41 19.02
N ASP A 167 6.44 19.73 19.20
CA ASP A 167 5.35 20.70 19.06
C ASP A 167 5.70 21.78 18.01
N ALA A 168 4.77 22.71 17.76
CA ALA A 168 4.97 23.77 16.79
C ALA A 168 6.15 24.72 17.10
N ARG A 169 6.68 24.72 18.33
CA ARG A 169 7.83 25.53 18.76
C ARG A 169 9.15 24.77 18.71
N SER A 170 9.11 23.49 18.41
CA SER A 170 10.29 22.60 18.37
C SER A 170 11.22 22.89 17.18
N MET A 171 10.91 23.86 16.33
CA MET A 171 11.63 24.16 15.11
C MET A 171 12.27 25.54 15.14
N THR A 172 13.52 25.64 14.69
CA THR A 172 14.27 26.89 14.61
C THR A 172 15.03 26.98 13.28
N ALA A 173 14.80 28.05 12.52
CA ALA A 173 15.67 28.41 11.41
C ALA A 173 16.98 29.00 11.99
N VAL A 174 18.07 28.24 11.99
CA VAL A 174 19.39 28.72 12.40
C VAL A 174 19.90 29.76 11.40
N ASP A 175 19.68 29.49 10.13
CA ASP A 175 19.83 30.42 9.01
C ASP A 175 18.83 30.02 7.90
N GLN A 176 18.93 30.64 6.70
CA GLN A 176 18.02 30.34 5.59
C GLN A 176 18.09 28.89 5.07
N HIS A 177 19.19 28.18 5.34
CA HIS A 177 19.44 26.83 4.83
C HIS A 177 19.81 25.82 5.91
N THR A 178 19.61 26.17 7.17
CA THR A 178 19.87 25.29 8.31
C THR A 178 18.64 25.30 9.23
N LEU A 179 17.98 24.15 9.33
CA LEU A 179 16.80 23.93 10.15
C LEU A 179 17.16 23.01 11.31
N ARG A 180 16.79 23.41 12.53
CA ARG A 180 16.97 22.61 13.74
C ARG A 180 15.61 22.21 14.31
N PHE A 181 15.53 20.95 14.71
CA PHE A 181 14.42 20.38 15.48
C PHE A 181 14.92 20.04 16.89
N SER A 182 14.12 20.41 17.91
CA SER A 182 14.36 20.03 19.31
C SER A 182 13.21 19.13 19.74
N LEU A 183 13.51 17.86 19.96
CA LEU A 183 12.50 16.84 20.27
C LEU A 183 12.24 16.79 21.79
N THR A 184 11.05 16.40 22.19
CA THR A 184 10.65 16.22 23.59
C THR A 184 11.23 14.94 24.22
N LYS A 185 11.63 13.98 23.39
CA LYS A 185 12.26 12.71 23.77
C LYS A 185 13.21 12.23 22.67
N PRO A 186 14.21 11.36 22.97
CA PRO A 186 15.08 10.78 21.96
C PRO A 186 14.31 10.11 20.84
N ASN A 187 14.75 10.33 19.58
CA ASN A 187 14.20 9.61 18.45
C ASN A 187 15.21 9.50 17.30
N ALA A 188 15.87 8.35 17.19
CA ALA A 188 16.82 8.03 16.13
C ALA A 188 16.16 7.91 14.75
N GLU A 189 14.85 7.64 14.72
CA GLU A 189 14.04 7.50 13.51
C GLU A 189 13.35 8.80 13.08
N PHE A 190 13.69 9.94 13.71
CA PHE A 190 13.02 11.21 13.43
C PHE A 190 13.01 11.59 11.92
N PRO A 191 14.10 11.43 11.14
CA PRO A 191 14.07 11.69 9.71
C PRO A 191 13.00 10.85 8.97
N SER A 192 12.78 9.62 9.39
CA SER A 192 11.75 8.73 8.82
C SER A 192 10.33 9.25 9.03
N LEU A 193 10.05 9.97 10.13
CA LEU A 193 8.74 10.58 10.38
C LEU A 193 8.41 11.70 9.39
N LEU A 194 9.44 12.33 8.81
CA LEU A 194 9.31 13.41 7.83
C LEU A 194 9.14 12.90 6.39
N THR A 195 9.14 11.57 6.19
CA THR A 195 8.95 10.96 4.87
C THR A 195 7.47 10.77 4.50
N ALA A 196 6.54 10.96 5.44
CA ALA A 196 5.10 10.86 5.16
C ALA A 196 4.68 11.88 4.08
N TYR A 197 3.74 11.51 3.20
CA TYR A 197 3.29 12.41 2.14
C TYR A 197 2.64 13.70 2.67
N GLN A 198 2.17 13.71 3.91
CA GLN A 198 1.69 14.93 4.57
C GLN A 198 2.80 15.96 4.79
N CYS A 199 4.07 15.50 4.85
CA CYS A 199 5.23 16.35 5.14
C CYS A 199 5.82 17.04 3.90
N TYR A 200 5.05 17.19 2.83
CA TYR A 200 5.44 18.01 1.70
C TYR A 200 5.60 19.48 2.09
N ILE A 201 6.59 20.12 1.49
CA ILE A 201 6.94 21.51 1.79
C ILE A 201 6.28 22.46 0.77
N VAL A 202 5.67 23.51 1.30
CA VAL A 202 4.96 24.52 0.54
C VAL A 202 5.46 25.93 0.95
N PRO A 203 5.31 26.98 0.12
CA PRO A 203 5.70 28.34 0.51
C PRO A 203 4.96 28.79 1.76
N ALA A 204 5.65 29.42 2.69
CA ALA A 204 5.08 29.88 3.97
C ALA A 204 3.88 30.84 3.80
N ASP A 205 3.92 31.68 2.78
CA ASP A 205 2.87 32.64 2.45
C ASP A 205 1.71 32.03 1.64
N ALA A 206 1.88 30.82 1.08
CA ALA A 206 0.86 30.11 0.31
C ALA A 206 0.11 29.03 1.09
N VAL A 207 0.49 28.72 2.33
CA VAL A 207 -0.10 27.63 3.15
C VAL A 207 -1.62 27.71 3.20
N ALA A 208 -2.19 28.91 3.38
CA ALA A 208 -3.64 29.08 3.51
C ALA A 208 -4.45 28.71 2.25
N ASP A 209 -3.84 28.81 1.07
CA ASP A 209 -4.49 28.58 -0.23
C ASP A 209 -3.96 27.34 -0.95
N ILE A 210 -3.07 26.58 -0.33
CA ILE A 210 -2.33 25.48 -0.96
C ILE A 210 -3.23 24.40 -1.55
N GLY A 211 -4.37 24.15 -0.92
CA GLY A 211 -5.36 23.18 -1.41
C GLY A 211 -5.90 23.46 -2.82
N ARG A 212 -5.70 24.68 -3.35
CA ARG A 212 -6.13 25.10 -4.67
C ARG A 212 -4.97 25.49 -5.59
N THR A 213 -3.93 26.12 -5.04
CA THR A 213 -2.82 26.67 -5.84
C THR A 213 -1.82 25.61 -6.26
N GLY A 214 -1.59 24.60 -5.43
CA GLY A 214 -0.65 23.52 -5.72
C GLY A 214 0.79 24.01 -5.93
N ILE A 215 1.17 25.19 -5.35
CA ILE A 215 2.52 25.75 -5.49
C ILE A 215 3.49 24.94 -4.64
N GLY A 216 4.46 24.28 -5.28
CA GLY A 216 5.48 23.48 -4.63
C GLY A 216 6.82 23.56 -5.34
N THR A 217 7.71 22.65 -5.00
CA THR A 217 9.06 22.53 -5.59
C THR A 217 9.18 21.32 -6.50
N GLY A 218 8.09 20.56 -6.72
CA GLY A 218 8.09 19.30 -7.46
C GLY A 218 8.45 19.44 -8.94
N PRO A 219 8.65 18.31 -9.64
CA PRO A 219 9.07 18.31 -11.04
C PRO A 219 8.01 18.83 -12.02
N PHE A 220 6.77 18.99 -11.58
CA PHE A 220 5.68 19.56 -12.38
C PHE A 220 4.96 20.65 -11.60
N ARG A 221 4.43 21.64 -12.31
CA ARG A 221 3.57 22.70 -11.79
C ARG A 221 2.12 22.46 -12.20
N LEU A 222 1.19 22.90 -11.37
CA LEU A 222 -0.24 22.76 -11.63
C LEU A 222 -0.66 23.57 -12.86
N SER A 223 -1.39 22.94 -13.78
CA SER A 223 -2.08 23.63 -14.89
C SER A 223 -3.59 23.67 -14.66
N SER A 224 -4.17 22.54 -14.21
CA SER A 224 -5.59 22.49 -13.84
C SER A 224 -5.85 21.40 -12.81
N PHE A 225 -6.83 21.64 -11.94
CA PHE A 225 -7.30 20.69 -10.95
C PHE A 225 -8.81 20.85 -10.72
N THR A 226 -9.52 19.75 -10.85
CA THR A 226 -10.94 19.67 -10.49
C THR A 226 -11.09 18.53 -9.49
N PRO A 227 -11.49 18.79 -8.22
CA PRO A 227 -11.74 17.72 -7.25
C PRO A 227 -12.64 16.62 -7.82
N ALA A 228 -12.27 15.37 -7.63
CA ALA A 228 -12.92 14.19 -8.21
C ALA A 228 -13.00 14.14 -9.75
N GLY A 229 -12.40 15.10 -10.42
CA GLY A 229 -12.46 15.26 -11.88
C GLY A 229 -11.12 15.08 -12.58
N ALA A 230 -11.03 15.67 -13.77
CA ALA A 230 -9.80 15.71 -14.54
C ALA A 230 -8.92 16.88 -14.10
N GLY A 231 -7.63 16.78 -14.42
CA GLY A 231 -6.69 17.87 -14.24
C GLY A 231 -5.38 17.57 -14.95
N SER A 232 -4.46 18.51 -14.89
CA SER A 232 -3.18 18.41 -15.58
C SER A 232 -2.07 19.18 -14.88
N VAL A 233 -0.86 18.72 -15.10
CA VAL A 233 0.38 19.38 -14.66
C VAL A 233 1.33 19.54 -15.85
N GLU A 234 2.22 20.51 -15.78
CA GLU A 234 3.22 20.82 -16.80
C GLU A 234 4.62 20.75 -16.21
N ALA A 235 5.60 20.36 -17.01
CA ALA A 235 6.98 20.27 -16.59
C ALA A 235 7.48 21.59 -15.98
N PHE A 236 8.20 21.46 -14.86
CA PHE A 236 8.90 22.59 -14.24
C PHE A 236 10.37 22.54 -14.67
N ASP A 237 10.73 23.42 -15.59
CA ASP A 237 12.06 23.44 -16.21
C ASP A 237 13.17 23.74 -15.20
N ASP A 238 12.88 24.54 -14.17
CA ASP A 238 13.82 24.98 -13.12
C ASP A 238 13.87 24.02 -11.91
N HIS A 239 13.35 22.79 -12.03
CA HIS A 239 13.39 21.82 -10.94
C HIS A 239 14.86 21.51 -10.54
N PHE A 240 15.16 21.50 -9.26
CA PHE A 240 16.52 21.42 -8.73
C PHE A 240 17.29 20.14 -9.10
N ALA A 241 16.58 19.03 -9.36
CA ALA A 241 17.18 17.78 -9.82
C ALA A 241 17.14 17.62 -11.36
N GLY A 242 16.85 18.70 -12.08
CA GLY A 242 16.73 18.74 -13.53
C GLY A 242 15.27 18.64 -14.01
N ARG A 243 15.06 19.05 -15.26
CA ARG A 243 13.76 19.01 -15.91
C ARG A 243 13.28 17.57 -16.07
N PRO A 244 12.01 17.24 -15.78
CA PRO A 244 11.44 15.92 -16.07
C PRO A 244 11.49 15.60 -17.56
N ALA A 245 11.45 14.32 -17.91
CA ALA A 245 11.47 13.87 -19.31
C ALA A 245 10.20 14.27 -20.06
N LEU A 246 9.04 14.23 -19.39
CA LEU A 246 7.72 14.57 -19.95
C LEU A 246 7.51 16.08 -20.00
N ASP A 247 6.68 16.56 -20.94
CA ASP A 247 6.19 17.94 -20.94
C ASP A 247 5.04 18.16 -19.97
N GLY A 248 4.33 17.10 -19.57
CA GLY A 248 3.24 17.17 -18.61
C GLY A 248 2.55 15.83 -18.37
N ILE A 249 1.58 15.86 -17.47
CA ILE A 249 0.75 14.71 -17.13
C ILE A 249 -0.71 15.16 -17.15
N ASP A 250 -1.57 14.36 -17.78
CA ASP A 250 -3.02 14.55 -17.79
C ASP A 250 -3.65 13.45 -16.93
N PHE A 251 -4.40 13.86 -15.91
CA PHE A 251 -5.07 12.98 -14.97
C PHE A 251 -6.56 12.87 -15.30
N PHE A 252 -7.07 11.64 -15.33
CA PHE A 252 -8.47 11.33 -15.58
C PHE A 252 -9.03 10.52 -14.42
N SER A 253 -10.12 10.99 -13.80
CA SER A 253 -10.83 10.23 -12.78
C SER A 253 -11.83 9.29 -13.44
N ILE A 254 -11.57 7.99 -13.39
CA ILE A 254 -12.42 6.93 -13.94
C ILE A 254 -12.68 5.91 -12.83
N GLN A 255 -13.89 5.88 -12.28
CA GLN A 255 -14.22 5.07 -11.11
C GLN A 255 -14.11 3.56 -11.36
N ASP A 256 -14.63 3.08 -12.48
CA ASP A 256 -14.70 1.66 -12.80
C ASP A 256 -13.36 1.13 -13.29
N THR A 257 -12.85 0.07 -12.66
CA THR A 257 -11.56 -0.56 -13.03
C THR A 257 -11.59 -1.15 -14.43
N THR A 258 -12.71 -1.76 -14.85
CA THR A 258 -12.84 -2.32 -16.19
C THR A 258 -12.78 -1.21 -17.25
N ALA A 259 -13.40 -0.05 -16.97
CA ALA A 259 -13.33 1.10 -17.87
C ALA A 259 -11.89 1.63 -17.98
N ARG A 260 -11.11 1.69 -16.88
CA ARG A 260 -9.68 2.06 -16.93
C ARG A 260 -8.87 1.07 -17.77
N VAL A 261 -9.08 -0.24 -17.58
CA VAL A 261 -8.42 -1.29 -18.35
C VAL A 261 -8.76 -1.17 -19.84
N ASN A 262 -10.02 -0.99 -20.20
CA ASN A 262 -10.45 -0.82 -21.59
C ASN A 262 -9.83 0.43 -22.22
N ALA A 263 -9.76 1.54 -21.49
CA ALA A 263 -9.12 2.78 -21.95
C ALA A 263 -7.61 2.58 -22.21
N LEU A 264 -6.91 1.81 -21.35
CA LEU A 264 -5.51 1.45 -21.54
C LEU A 264 -5.31 0.59 -22.79
N LEU A 265 -6.10 -0.46 -22.96
CA LEU A 265 -6.03 -1.37 -24.11
C LEU A 265 -6.37 -0.67 -25.44
N ALA A 266 -7.27 0.33 -25.39
CA ALA A 266 -7.61 1.18 -26.53
C ALA A 266 -6.54 2.26 -26.81
N GLY A 267 -5.54 2.44 -25.94
CA GLY A 267 -4.51 3.48 -26.07
C GLY A 267 -5.03 4.90 -25.77
N GLN A 268 -6.12 5.03 -25.03
CA GLN A 268 -6.67 6.31 -24.60
C GLN A 268 -5.93 6.88 -23.38
N ILE A 269 -5.38 6.00 -22.54
CA ILE A 269 -4.51 6.32 -21.41
C ILE A 269 -3.21 5.52 -21.49
N ASP A 270 -2.21 5.93 -20.70
CA ASP A 270 -0.88 5.32 -20.69
C ASP A 270 -0.57 4.61 -19.35
N LEU A 271 -1.27 4.95 -18.28
CA LEU A 271 -1.05 4.39 -16.94
C LEU A 271 -2.37 4.31 -16.16
N ILE A 272 -2.60 3.18 -15.50
CA ILE A 272 -3.65 3.02 -14.48
C ILE A 272 -2.98 3.17 -13.11
N SER A 273 -3.22 4.28 -12.43
CA SER A 273 -2.66 4.57 -11.12
C SER A 273 -3.59 4.13 -9.98
N GLN A 274 -3.08 4.02 -8.76
CA GLN A 274 -3.83 3.72 -7.53
C GLN A 274 -4.75 2.49 -7.64
N THR A 275 -4.39 1.52 -8.49
CA THR A 275 -5.20 0.33 -8.72
C THR A 275 -4.30 -0.90 -8.73
N ASN A 276 -4.59 -1.84 -7.84
CA ASN A 276 -4.02 -3.18 -7.90
C ASN A 276 -4.93 -4.05 -8.78
N LEU A 277 -4.45 -4.44 -9.95
CA LEU A 277 -5.19 -5.33 -10.82
C LEU A 277 -5.17 -6.76 -10.26
N ASP A 278 -6.31 -7.44 -10.28
CA ASP A 278 -6.34 -8.87 -10.01
C ASP A 278 -5.56 -9.65 -11.09
N PHE A 279 -5.17 -10.87 -10.75
CA PHE A 279 -4.31 -11.70 -11.61
C PHE A 279 -4.96 -11.96 -13.00
N ALA A 280 -6.26 -12.19 -13.06
CA ALA A 280 -6.95 -12.47 -14.33
C ALA A 280 -6.94 -11.24 -15.24
N THR A 281 -7.26 -10.07 -14.69
CA THR A 281 -7.22 -8.79 -15.38
C THR A 281 -5.79 -8.44 -15.82
N ALA A 282 -4.80 -8.65 -14.95
CA ALA A 282 -3.39 -8.41 -15.28
C ALA A 282 -2.92 -9.30 -16.45
N ARG A 283 -3.36 -10.56 -16.53
CA ARG A 283 -3.07 -11.43 -17.69
C ARG A 283 -3.66 -10.90 -19.00
N VAL A 284 -4.88 -10.36 -18.96
CA VAL A 284 -5.51 -9.75 -20.15
C VAL A 284 -4.69 -8.55 -20.62
N VAL A 285 -4.26 -7.69 -19.69
CA VAL A 285 -3.40 -6.54 -20.03
C VAL A 285 -2.06 -6.99 -20.57
N ALA A 286 -1.41 -7.97 -19.92
CA ALA A 286 -0.10 -8.48 -20.34
C ALA A 286 -0.11 -9.16 -21.72
N ALA A 287 -1.24 -9.74 -22.12
CA ALA A 287 -1.43 -10.34 -23.44
C ALA A 287 -1.61 -9.31 -24.57
N SER A 288 -1.75 -8.02 -24.27
CA SER A 288 -1.93 -6.96 -25.25
C SER A 288 -0.61 -6.56 -25.91
N ASP A 289 -0.65 -6.23 -27.19
CA ASP A 289 0.50 -5.66 -27.92
C ASP A 289 0.79 -4.20 -27.51
N ARG A 290 -0.17 -3.51 -26.89
CA ARG A 290 -0.08 -2.09 -26.54
C ARG A 290 0.21 -1.83 -25.08
N ALA A 291 -0.17 -2.76 -24.21
CA ALA A 291 -0.07 -2.60 -22.76
C ALA A 291 0.81 -3.69 -22.13
N THR A 292 1.22 -3.45 -20.91
CA THR A 292 2.01 -4.38 -20.10
C THR A 292 1.68 -4.17 -18.63
N ILE A 293 2.24 -5.01 -17.77
CA ILE A 293 2.12 -4.90 -16.31
C ILE A 293 3.45 -4.46 -15.71
N ALA A 294 3.42 -3.44 -14.87
CA ALA A 294 4.47 -3.21 -13.88
C ALA A 294 4.11 -3.97 -12.61
N ARG A 295 5.10 -4.61 -12.00
CA ARG A 295 4.94 -5.41 -10.80
C ARG A 295 5.82 -4.85 -9.69
N SER A 296 5.20 -4.37 -8.62
CA SER A 296 5.90 -4.01 -7.38
C SER A 296 5.79 -5.19 -6.42
N ARG A 297 6.93 -5.83 -6.12
CA ARG A 297 6.94 -7.04 -5.27
C ARG A 297 6.62 -6.70 -3.83
N ASN A 298 5.83 -7.55 -3.17
CA ASN A 298 5.48 -7.46 -1.76
C ASN A 298 4.99 -6.05 -1.36
N ALA A 299 4.21 -5.39 -2.22
CA ALA A 299 3.75 -4.02 -2.00
C ALA A 299 2.65 -3.90 -0.94
N GLN A 300 2.00 -5.02 -0.62
CA GLN A 300 1.00 -5.11 0.44
C GLN A 300 1.27 -6.35 1.27
N TRP A 301 0.99 -6.34 2.57
CA TRP A 301 0.79 -7.59 3.31
C TRP A 301 -0.67 -7.74 3.67
N TYR A 302 -1.10 -8.98 3.61
CA TYR A 302 -2.45 -9.37 4.03
C TYR A 302 -2.37 -10.02 5.39
N THR A 303 -3.33 -9.70 6.25
CA THR A 303 -3.32 -10.14 7.64
C THR A 303 -4.67 -10.74 8.03
N ILE A 304 -4.64 -11.62 9.02
CA ILE A 304 -5.82 -12.19 9.67
C ILE A 304 -5.71 -11.90 11.16
N PRO A 305 -6.12 -10.69 11.60
CA PRO A 305 -6.10 -10.33 13.01
C PRO A 305 -7.06 -11.16 13.84
N MET A 306 -6.59 -11.62 14.99
CA MET A 306 -7.33 -12.25 16.06
C MET A 306 -7.53 -11.24 17.18
N LEU A 307 -8.75 -10.84 17.49
CA LEU A 307 -9.01 -9.87 18.56
C LEU A 307 -8.63 -10.48 19.92
N ALA A 308 -7.46 -10.11 20.43
CA ALA A 308 -6.87 -10.69 21.65
C ALA A 308 -7.72 -10.49 22.92
N THR A 309 -8.68 -9.57 22.87
CA THR A 309 -9.65 -9.32 23.96
C THR A 309 -10.90 -10.17 23.87
N SER A 310 -11.12 -10.89 22.76
CA SER A 310 -12.29 -11.77 22.57
C SER A 310 -12.15 -13.08 23.37
N ASP A 311 -13.29 -13.72 23.63
CA ASP A 311 -13.31 -15.02 24.34
C ASP A 311 -12.60 -16.13 23.56
N GLU A 312 -12.62 -16.03 22.23
CA GLU A 312 -12.02 -17.03 21.33
C GLU A 312 -10.50 -16.96 21.35
N PHE A 313 -9.91 -15.74 21.40
CA PHE A 313 -8.48 -15.52 21.11
C PHE A 313 -7.69 -14.87 22.26
N ARG A 314 -8.26 -14.70 23.44
CA ARG A 314 -7.53 -14.15 24.62
C ARG A 314 -6.41 -15.08 25.10
N ASP A 315 -6.58 -16.40 24.92
CA ASP A 315 -5.56 -17.37 25.32
C ASP A 315 -4.44 -17.43 24.25
N PRO A 316 -3.18 -17.09 24.60
CA PRO A 316 -2.08 -17.11 23.62
C PRO A 316 -1.85 -18.49 23.01
N ARG A 317 -2.18 -19.60 23.71
CA ARG A 317 -2.06 -20.95 23.16
C ARG A 317 -3.02 -21.17 21.99
N VAL A 318 -4.20 -20.56 22.01
CA VAL A 318 -5.13 -20.60 20.87
C VAL A 318 -4.55 -19.82 19.71
N ARG A 319 -4.00 -18.62 19.92
CA ARG A 319 -3.38 -17.81 18.86
C ARG A 319 -2.19 -18.53 18.23
N GLN A 320 -1.32 -19.15 19.05
CA GLN A 320 -0.22 -19.97 18.55
C GLN A 320 -0.72 -21.17 17.73
N ALA A 321 -1.80 -21.84 18.19
CA ALA A 321 -2.38 -22.95 17.45
C ALA A 321 -2.91 -22.48 16.06
N MET A 322 -3.58 -21.33 15.99
CA MET A 322 -4.05 -20.75 14.73
C MET A 322 -2.89 -20.48 13.74
N LYS A 323 -1.74 -20.00 14.26
CA LYS A 323 -0.52 -19.77 13.45
C LYS A 323 0.12 -21.05 12.97
N LEU A 324 0.26 -22.07 13.83
CA LEU A 324 0.88 -23.35 13.50
C LEU A 324 0.05 -24.22 12.55
N ALA A 325 -1.26 -23.97 12.49
CA ALA A 325 -2.23 -24.81 11.80
C ALA A 325 -2.18 -24.69 10.26
N TYR A 326 -1.49 -23.68 9.68
CA TYR A 326 -1.50 -23.46 8.24
C TYR A 326 -0.10 -23.27 7.65
N ASP A 327 0.04 -23.69 6.39
CA ASP A 327 1.20 -23.38 5.55
C ASP A 327 0.88 -22.13 4.71
N PRO A 328 1.59 -21.01 4.89
CA PRO A 328 1.33 -19.79 4.16
C PRO A 328 1.53 -19.90 2.64
N ARG A 329 2.34 -20.87 2.17
CA ARG A 329 2.54 -21.12 0.74
C ARG A 329 1.24 -21.53 0.05
N SER A 330 0.42 -22.34 0.72
CA SER A 330 -0.89 -22.75 0.19
C SER A 330 -1.87 -21.59 0.08
N ILE A 331 -1.77 -20.61 0.99
CA ILE A 331 -2.60 -19.39 0.96
C ILE A 331 -2.20 -18.50 -0.23
N VAL A 332 -0.88 -18.29 -0.45
CA VAL A 332 -0.36 -17.54 -1.61
C VAL A 332 -0.82 -18.16 -2.92
N GLU A 333 -0.69 -19.48 -3.07
CA GLU A 333 -1.09 -20.17 -4.30
C GLU A 333 -2.60 -20.02 -4.57
N THR A 334 -3.42 -20.18 -3.52
CA THR A 334 -4.88 -20.14 -3.66
C THR A 334 -5.42 -18.73 -3.83
N ALA A 335 -4.97 -17.78 -3.01
CA ALA A 335 -5.54 -16.44 -2.95
C ALA A 335 -4.90 -15.46 -3.95
N LEU A 336 -3.58 -15.59 -4.21
CA LEU A 336 -2.82 -14.70 -5.08
C LEU A 336 -2.36 -15.36 -6.38
N GLN A 337 -2.68 -16.64 -6.60
CA GLN A 337 -2.27 -17.40 -7.79
C GLN A 337 -0.75 -17.26 -8.08
N GLY A 338 0.05 -17.24 -7.01
CA GLY A 338 1.50 -17.11 -7.07
C GLY A 338 2.02 -15.67 -7.28
N THR A 339 1.17 -14.64 -7.27
CA THR A 339 1.59 -13.23 -7.34
C THR A 339 1.85 -12.65 -5.95
N GLY A 340 2.87 -13.15 -5.26
CA GLY A 340 3.22 -12.76 -3.90
C GLY A 340 4.20 -13.73 -3.26
N SER A 341 4.43 -13.56 -1.98
CA SER A 341 5.28 -14.42 -1.17
C SER A 341 4.64 -14.76 0.18
N PRO A 342 5.02 -15.91 0.81
CA PRO A 342 4.54 -16.27 2.13
C PRO A 342 5.07 -15.31 3.20
N GLY A 343 4.20 -14.94 4.16
CA GLY A 343 4.54 -13.96 5.20
C GLY A 343 5.05 -14.58 6.50
N TRP A 344 4.71 -15.87 6.77
CA TRP A 344 5.14 -16.62 7.97
C TRP A 344 4.82 -15.90 9.30
N ASP A 345 3.77 -15.11 9.31
CA ASP A 345 3.30 -14.27 10.44
C ASP A 345 4.24 -13.12 10.83
N ASN A 346 5.24 -12.81 9.98
CA ASN A 346 6.05 -11.60 10.09
C ASN A 346 5.48 -10.51 9.17
N PRO A 347 5.04 -9.35 9.71
CA PRO A 347 4.47 -8.27 8.89
C PRO A 347 5.53 -7.42 8.17
N VAL A 348 6.80 -7.58 8.52
CA VAL A 348 7.90 -6.84 7.91
C VAL A 348 8.24 -7.47 6.56
N PRO A 349 8.18 -6.71 5.46
CA PRO A 349 8.41 -7.28 4.14
C PRO A 349 9.89 -7.57 3.89
N PRO A 350 10.21 -8.63 3.10
CA PRO A 350 11.58 -9.09 2.87
C PRO A 350 12.55 -8.04 2.28
N GLN A 351 12.05 -6.99 1.66
CA GLN A 351 12.88 -5.93 1.09
C GLN A 351 13.42 -4.93 2.12
N LEU A 352 12.87 -4.87 3.34
CA LEU A 352 13.39 -4.00 4.39
C LEU A 352 14.63 -4.60 5.03
N ALA A 353 15.63 -3.76 5.30
CA ALA A 353 16.89 -4.18 5.96
C ALA A 353 16.66 -4.81 7.34
N ALA A 354 15.58 -4.44 8.02
CA ALA A 354 15.21 -4.98 9.32
C ALA A 354 14.53 -6.35 9.26
N PHE A 355 14.22 -6.88 8.08
CA PHE A 355 13.52 -8.15 7.94
C PHE A 355 14.27 -9.31 8.62
N VAL A 356 13.53 -10.15 9.31
CA VAL A 356 14.03 -11.39 9.92
C VAL A 356 13.48 -12.59 9.16
N ASP A 357 14.39 -13.39 8.60
CA ASP A 357 14.05 -14.61 7.87
C ASP A 357 13.93 -15.83 8.83
N ASP A 358 13.20 -15.63 9.94
CA ASP A 358 12.89 -16.68 10.90
C ASP A 358 11.48 -17.21 10.64
N HIS A 359 11.39 -18.33 9.94
CA HIS A 359 10.11 -18.94 9.62
C HIS A 359 9.61 -19.79 10.79
N ARG A 360 8.37 -19.54 11.21
CA ARG A 360 7.70 -20.48 12.11
C ARG A 360 7.43 -21.82 11.42
N GLU A 361 7.32 -22.86 12.20
CA GLU A 361 6.93 -24.18 11.71
C GLU A 361 5.45 -24.20 11.30
N HIS A 362 5.11 -25.05 10.31
CA HIS A 362 3.76 -25.54 10.08
C HIS A 362 3.64 -26.91 10.76
N ASP A 363 2.87 -26.95 11.87
CA ASP A 363 2.72 -28.15 12.70
C ASP A 363 1.28 -28.29 13.20
N PRO A 364 0.38 -28.90 12.41
CA PRO A 364 -1.01 -29.10 12.79
C PRO A 364 -1.19 -29.97 14.05
N ASP A 365 -0.27 -30.90 14.33
CA ASP A 365 -0.37 -31.75 15.51
C ASP A 365 -0.01 -30.99 16.79
N LYS A 366 1.00 -30.12 16.75
CA LYS A 366 1.30 -29.18 17.83
C LYS A 366 0.15 -28.19 18.04
N ALA A 367 -0.48 -27.71 16.94
CA ALA A 367 -1.69 -26.88 17.03
C ALA A 367 -2.82 -27.59 17.77
N LYS A 368 -3.11 -28.87 17.45
CA LYS A 368 -4.10 -29.68 18.19
C LYS A 368 -3.76 -29.81 19.67
N ALA A 369 -2.48 -30.05 19.98
CA ALA A 369 -2.02 -30.18 21.37
C ALA A 369 -2.22 -28.89 22.16
N LEU A 370 -1.92 -27.73 21.56
CA LEU A 370 -2.15 -26.40 22.16
C LEU A 370 -3.64 -26.13 22.40
N LEU A 371 -4.50 -26.41 21.40
CA LEU A 371 -5.95 -26.28 21.55
C LEU A 371 -6.49 -27.17 22.66
N LYS A 372 -6.02 -28.41 22.76
CA LYS A 372 -6.39 -29.32 23.85
C LYS A 372 -5.95 -28.77 25.21
N ALA A 373 -4.72 -28.26 25.31
CA ALA A 373 -4.19 -27.65 26.54
C ALA A 373 -4.97 -26.37 26.95
N ALA A 374 -5.51 -25.65 25.97
CA ALA A 374 -6.37 -24.48 26.18
C ALA A 374 -7.85 -24.85 26.44
N GLY A 375 -8.23 -26.14 26.43
CA GLY A 375 -9.62 -26.58 26.57
C GLY A 375 -10.51 -26.25 25.37
N ARG A 376 -9.91 -26.09 24.17
CA ARG A 376 -10.56 -25.67 22.93
C ARG A 376 -10.40 -26.70 21.79
N SER A 377 -10.38 -28.01 22.08
CA SER A 377 -10.14 -29.09 21.11
C SER A 377 -11.05 -29.08 19.88
N ASP A 378 -12.22 -28.45 19.95
CA ASP A 378 -13.18 -28.28 18.86
C ASP A 378 -13.42 -26.79 18.55
N LEU A 379 -12.35 -26.01 18.47
CA LEU A 379 -12.46 -24.57 18.20
C LEU A 379 -13.33 -24.29 16.99
N ARG A 380 -14.38 -23.53 17.21
CA ARG A 380 -15.30 -23.03 16.16
C ARG A 380 -15.33 -21.52 16.21
N ALA A 381 -15.10 -20.88 15.06
CA ALA A 381 -15.14 -19.43 14.95
C ALA A 381 -15.67 -18.99 13.58
N SER A 382 -16.03 -17.71 13.48
CA SER A 382 -16.32 -17.10 12.18
C SER A 382 -15.14 -16.24 11.75
N ILE A 383 -14.67 -16.41 10.50
CA ILE A 383 -13.74 -15.49 9.86
C ILE A 383 -14.52 -14.51 8.99
N TYR A 384 -14.38 -13.23 9.26
CA TYR A 384 -15.13 -12.17 8.59
C TYR A 384 -14.33 -11.58 7.44
N THR A 385 -14.99 -11.45 6.29
CA THR A 385 -14.44 -10.96 5.04
C THR A 385 -15.42 -10.02 4.33
N SER A 386 -14.97 -9.33 3.29
CA SER A 386 -15.83 -8.54 2.43
C SER A 386 -15.29 -8.47 1.00
N SER A 387 -16.08 -7.91 0.09
CA SER A 387 -15.66 -7.58 -1.28
C SER A 387 -14.90 -6.24 -1.38
N TYR A 388 -14.46 -5.66 -0.25
CA TYR A 388 -13.67 -4.42 -0.22
C TYR A 388 -12.35 -4.58 -1.00
N GLU A 389 -11.64 -5.70 -0.78
CA GLU A 389 -10.49 -6.14 -1.56
C GLU A 389 -10.78 -7.49 -2.21
N SER A 390 -10.39 -7.65 -3.48
CA SER A 390 -10.66 -8.88 -4.24
C SER A 390 -10.04 -10.13 -3.64
N VAL A 391 -8.93 -9.97 -2.90
CA VAL A 391 -8.15 -11.03 -2.26
C VAL A 391 -8.75 -11.50 -0.93
N PHE A 392 -9.55 -10.70 -0.27
CA PHE A 392 -10.05 -10.98 1.09
C PHE A 392 -10.83 -12.29 1.19
N THR A 393 -11.83 -12.49 0.34
CA THR A 393 -12.64 -13.71 0.39
C THR A 393 -11.84 -14.96 -0.02
N PRO A 394 -11.05 -14.96 -1.11
CA PRO A 394 -10.17 -16.07 -1.43
C PRO A 394 -9.21 -16.42 -0.28
N MET A 395 -8.61 -15.44 0.40
CA MET A 395 -7.72 -15.65 1.54
C MET A 395 -8.46 -16.29 2.73
N ALA A 396 -9.65 -15.79 3.08
CA ALA A 396 -10.46 -16.34 4.16
C ALA A 396 -10.87 -17.80 3.90
N VAL A 397 -11.21 -18.14 2.65
CA VAL A 397 -11.53 -19.50 2.24
C VAL A 397 -10.31 -20.39 2.31
N ALA A 398 -9.19 -19.96 1.75
CA ALA A 398 -7.93 -20.71 1.77
C ALA A 398 -7.45 -20.99 3.21
N TYR A 399 -7.54 -19.98 4.08
CA TYR A 399 -7.17 -20.13 5.49
C TYR A 399 -8.11 -21.10 6.23
N ARG A 400 -9.44 -20.99 6.04
CA ARG A 400 -10.42 -21.93 6.61
C ARG A 400 -10.07 -23.38 6.27
N ASP A 401 -9.76 -23.63 5.00
CA ASP A 401 -9.48 -24.98 4.51
C ASP A 401 -8.13 -25.48 5.03
N ALA A 402 -7.12 -24.62 5.11
CA ALA A 402 -5.79 -24.97 5.60
C ALA A 402 -5.77 -25.36 7.10
N VAL A 403 -6.60 -24.75 7.94
CA VAL A 403 -6.61 -25.03 9.39
C VAL A 403 -7.49 -26.22 9.78
N ALA A 404 -8.23 -26.79 8.83
CA ALA A 404 -9.16 -27.88 9.10
C ALA A 404 -8.46 -29.16 9.63
N ASP A 405 -7.23 -29.44 9.15
CA ASP A 405 -6.42 -30.58 9.60
C ASP A 405 -6.00 -30.46 11.06
N ALA A 406 -5.91 -29.24 11.59
CA ALA A 406 -5.68 -29.00 13.02
C ALA A 406 -6.96 -29.15 13.89
N GLY A 407 -8.09 -29.51 13.30
CA GLY A 407 -9.38 -29.63 13.98
C GLY A 407 -10.10 -28.30 14.21
N ILE A 408 -9.61 -27.21 13.62
CA ILE A 408 -10.22 -25.89 13.69
C ILE A 408 -11.35 -25.78 12.63
N ARG A 409 -12.53 -25.31 13.05
CA ARG A 409 -13.68 -25.20 12.17
C ARG A 409 -14.09 -23.73 12.01
N LEU A 410 -13.76 -23.16 10.86
CA LEU A 410 -14.09 -21.78 10.54
C LEU A 410 -15.32 -21.69 9.60
N THR A 411 -16.18 -20.71 9.85
CA THR A 411 -17.27 -20.32 8.95
C THR A 411 -16.94 -18.97 8.35
N VAL A 412 -16.87 -18.88 7.02
CA VAL A 412 -16.61 -17.61 6.32
C VAL A 412 -17.89 -16.78 6.31
N GLN A 413 -17.81 -15.55 6.82
CA GLN A 413 -18.89 -14.57 6.87
C GLN A 413 -18.52 -13.40 5.96
N ASN A 414 -19.26 -13.25 4.86
CA ASN A 414 -19.01 -12.19 3.88
C ASN A 414 -19.96 -11.01 4.09
N ALA A 415 -19.42 -9.80 4.11
CA ALA A 415 -20.17 -8.55 4.19
C ALA A 415 -19.94 -7.70 2.92
N SER A 416 -20.78 -6.68 2.73
CA SER A 416 -20.61 -5.73 1.64
C SER A 416 -19.36 -4.87 1.83
N SER A 417 -18.77 -4.37 0.74
CA SER A 417 -17.61 -3.47 0.79
C SER A 417 -17.85 -2.24 1.66
N ASP A 418 -19.04 -1.65 1.58
CA ASP A 418 -19.42 -0.43 2.29
C ASP A 418 -19.46 -0.60 3.82
N SER A 419 -19.65 -1.83 4.29
CA SER A 419 -19.72 -2.12 5.74
C SER A 419 -18.39 -2.58 6.33
N TYR A 420 -17.32 -2.72 5.53
CA TYR A 420 -16.06 -3.26 5.99
C TYR A 420 -15.50 -2.50 7.20
N TYR A 421 -15.27 -1.19 7.07
CA TYR A 421 -14.70 -0.38 8.15
C TYR A 421 -15.64 -0.11 9.32
N THR A 422 -16.95 -0.23 9.12
CA THR A 422 -17.94 0.07 10.17
C THR A 422 -18.42 -1.17 10.91
N GLN A 423 -18.31 -2.37 10.34
CA GLN A 423 -18.87 -3.58 10.93
C GLN A 423 -17.88 -4.74 11.06
N ILE A 424 -16.75 -4.72 10.33
CA ILE A 424 -15.78 -5.82 10.34
C ILE A 424 -14.47 -5.36 10.97
N TRP A 425 -13.81 -4.39 10.37
CA TRP A 425 -12.48 -3.94 10.76
C TRP A 425 -12.44 -3.50 12.22
N MET A 426 -11.58 -4.13 13.01
CA MET A 426 -11.45 -3.94 14.46
C MET A 426 -12.73 -4.20 15.29
N GLN A 427 -13.79 -4.80 14.69
CA GLN A 427 -15.06 -5.08 15.36
C GLN A 427 -15.31 -6.58 15.53
N LYS A 428 -14.65 -7.42 14.73
CA LYS A 428 -14.89 -8.87 14.71
C LYS A 428 -13.72 -9.63 15.33
N PRO A 429 -14.02 -10.77 16.01
CA PRO A 429 -12.98 -11.57 16.68
C PRO A 429 -11.89 -12.10 15.75
N LEU A 430 -12.24 -12.45 14.51
CA LEU A 430 -11.33 -12.95 13.48
C LEU A 430 -11.75 -12.35 12.15
N MET A 431 -10.89 -11.60 11.52
CA MET A 431 -11.21 -10.88 10.29
C MET A 431 -10.03 -10.91 9.33
N VAL A 432 -10.26 -10.53 8.08
CA VAL A 432 -9.21 -10.32 7.09
C VAL A 432 -8.93 -8.83 6.95
N SER A 433 -7.66 -8.48 6.74
CA SER A 433 -7.24 -7.09 6.54
C SER A 433 -6.00 -7.02 5.65
N TYR A 434 -5.55 -5.81 5.35
CA TYR A 434 -4.33 -5.57 4.57
C TYR A 434 -3.68 -4.24 4.94
N TRP A 435 -2.40 -4.12 4.59
CA TRP A 435 -1.60 -2.92 4.77
C TRP A 435 -0.64 -2.72 3.60
N PHE A 436 -0.26 -1.49 3.32
CA PHE A 436 0.81 -1.18 2.37
C PHE A 436 2.18 -1.29 3.04
N THR A 437 3.15 -1.87 2.34
CA THR A 437 4.50 -2.12 2.87
C THR A 437 5.44 -0.92 2.79
N GLY A 438 5.08 0.13 2.05
CA GLY A 438 5.89 1.34 1.87
C GLY A 438 5.93 2.23 3.13
N ARG A 439 6.38 1.67 4.26
CA ARG A 439 6.53 2.36 5.55
C ARG A 439 7.89 2.07 6.14
N PRO A 440 8.54 3.06 6.80
CA PRO A 440 9.69 2.79 7.67
C PRO A 440 9.33 1.78 8.76
N ILE A 441 10.32 0.99 9.19
CA ILE A 441 10.10 -0.07 10.20
C ILE A 441 9.52 0.47 11.52
N ASP A 442 10.00 1.62 11.97
CA ASP A 442 9.48 2.27 13.19
C ASP A 442 8.00 2.59 13.05
N GLN A 443 7.60 3.20 11.93
CA GLN A 443 6.20 3.53 11.69
C GLN A 443 5.34 2.27 11.60
N LEU A 444 5.80 1.24 10.89
CA LEU A 444 5.06 -0.02 10.75
C LEU A 444 4.76 -0.62 12.12
N LEU A 445 5.78 -0.81 12.96
CA LEU A 445 5.65 -1.50 14.23
C LEU A 445 4.88 -0.66 15.27
N ASN A 446 5.18 0.64 15.38
CA ASN A 446 4.51 1.52 16.34
C ASN A 446 3.05 1.81 15.96
N GLN A 447 2.77 2.02 14.69
CA GLN A 447 1.41 2.37 14.26
C GLN A 447 0.45 1.18 14.35
N ILE A 448 0.92 -0.03 14.02
CA ILE A 448 0.01 -1.17 13.79
C ILE A 448 0.04 -2.16 14.95
N PHE A 449 1.17 -2.33 15.64
CA PHE A 449 1.32 -3.38 16.65
C PHE A 449 1.51 -2.87 18.08
N ARG A 450 1.89 -1.60 18.29
CA ARG A 450 2.08 -1.03 19.62
C ARG A 450 0.78 -1.13 20.44
N SER A 451 0.90 -1.46 21.72
CA SER A 451 -0.23 -1.53 22.65
C SER A 451 -1.00 -0.21 22.67
N GLY A 452 -2.31 -0.28 22.50
CA GLY A 452 -3.19 0.89 22.54
C GLY A 452 -3.15 1.80 21.32
N SER A 453 -2.37 1.47 20.27
CA SER A 453 -2.44 2.20 19.02
C SER A 453 -3.84 2.09 18.40
N SER A 454 -4.35 3.20 17.85
CA SER A 454 -5.66 3.25 17.19
C SER A 454 -5.76 2.37 15.93
N TYR A 455 -4.63 1.90 15.41
CA TYR A 455 -4.53 1.01 14.25
C TYR A 455 -4.14 -0.43 14.63
N ASN A 456 -4.02 -0.75 15.92
CA ASN A 456 -3.75 -2.12 16.38
C ASN A 456 -5.01 -2.98 16.24
N GLU A 457 -5.12 -3.65 15.09
CA GLU A 457 -6.31 -4.39 14.65
C GLU A 457 -6.69 -5.56 15.56
N SER A 458 -5.71 -6.12 16.24
CA SER A 458 -5.87 -7.30 17.11
C SER A 458 -6.07 -6.95 18.59
N ALA A 459 -5.91 -5.68 18.95
CA ALA A 459 -5.86 -5.23 20.35
C ALA A 459 -4.85 -6.05 21.19
N TRP A 460 -3.81 -6.59 20.56
CA TRP A 460 -2.71 -7.25 21.24
C TRP A 460 -1.91 -6.24 22.05
N SER A 461 -1.49 -6.63 23.24
CA SER A 461 -0.70 -5.80 24.15
C SER A 461 0.44 -6.61 24.74
N ASN A 462 1.66 -6.11 24.62
CA ASN A 462 2.86 -6.75 25.15
C ASN A 462 3.87 -5.69 25.59
N GLU A 463 4.07 -5.57 26.90
CA GLU A 463 4.98 -4.57 27.50
C GLU A 463 6.43 -4.71 27.02
N ARG A 464 6.90 -5.95 26.77
CA ARG A 464 8.26 -6.19 26.24
C ARG A 464 8.38 -5.68 24.81
N PHE A 465 7.35 -5.87 23.99
CA PHE A 465 7.30 -5.35 22.63
C PHE A 465 7.35 -3.81 22.62
N ASP A 466 6.53 -3.17 23.45
CA ASP A 466 6.50 -1.72 23.57
C ASP A 466 7.85 -1.16 24.05
N ALA A 467 8.50 -1.82 25.00
CA ALA A 467 9.82 -1.45 25.49
C ALA A 467 10.89 -1.56 24.39
N LEU A 468 10.87 -2.62 23.56
CA LEU A 468 11.79 -2.76 22.43
C LEU A 468 11.64 -1.63 21.41
N LEU A 469 10.42 -1.16 21.18
CA LEU A 469 10.18 -0.03 20.27
C LEU A 469 10.68 1.29 20.87
N ASP A 470 10.49 1.51 22.17
CA ASP A 470 11.00 2.70 22.86
C ASP A 470 12.54 2.71 22.89
N ASP A 471 13.15 1.56 23.20
CA ASP A 471 14.60 1.38 23.18
C ASP A 471 15.18 1.59 21.78
N ALA A 472 14.52 1.07 20.72
CA ALA A 472 14.93 1.28 19.35
C ALA A 472 14.89 2.76 18.95
N ARG A 473 13.85 3.49 19.33
CA ARG A 473 13.76 4.94 19.09
C ARG A 473 14.87 5.73 19.80
N ALA A 474 15.31 5.28 20.98
CA ALA A 474 16.37 5.93 21.73
C ALA A 474 17.79 5.52 21.28
N GLU A 475 17.95 4.40 20.57
CA GLU A 475 19.26 3.86 20.19
C GLU A 475 19.81 4.53 18.92
N MET A 476 20.93 5.25 19.06
CA MET A 476 21.58 5.97 17.96
C MET A 476 22.52 5.08 17.13
N ASP A 477 22.92 3.91 17.64
CA ASP A 477 23.71 2.94 16.90
C ASP A 477 22.78 2.12 15.97
N ASP A 478 22.95 2.25 14.66
CA ASP A 478 22.10 1.62 13.65
C ASP A 478 22.06 0.09 13.78
N ALA A 479 23.17 -0.57 14.10
CA ALA A 479 23.23 -2.03 14.22
C ALA A 479 22.47 -2.55 15.46
N LYS A 480 22.59 -1.83 16.57
CA LYS A 480 21.83 -2.17 17.78
C LYS A 480 20.35 -1.89 17.60
N ARG A 481 19.99 -0.74 17.01
CA ARG A 481 18.61 -0.39 16.67
C ARG A 481 17.97 -1.45 15.78
N LEU A 482 18.69 -1.90 14.76
CA LEU A 482 18.23 -2.98 13.89
C LEU A 482 17.94 -4.26 14.67
N THR A 483 18.79 -4.63 15.63
CA THR A 483 18.59 -5.81 16.48
C THR A 483 17.32 -5.69 17.32
N LEU A 484 17.05 -4.51 17.89
CA LEU A 484 15.83 -4.27 18.67
C LEU A 484 14.57 -4.45 17.81
N TYR A 485 14.55 -3.95 16.58
CA TYR A 485 13.42 -4.18 15.66
C TYR A 485 13.31 -5.65 15.23
N GLN A 486 14.42 -6.37 15.11
CA GLN A 486 14.40 -7.81 14.83
C GLN A 486 13.81 -8.62 16.00
N ASP A 487 14.17 -8.25 17.24
CA ASP A 487 13.59 -8.87 18.43
C ASP A 487 12.08 -8.57 18.58
N ALA A 488 11.65 -7.35 18.23
CA ALA A 488 10.23 -7.01 18.19
C ALA A 488 9.46 -7.87 17.15
N GLN A 489 10.02 -8.11 15.96
CA GLN A 489 9.43 -9.00 14.95
C GLN A 489 9.26 -10.43 15.47
N ARG A 490 10.26 -10.98 16.16
CA ARG A 490 10.18 -12.32 16.76
C ARG A 490 9.03 -12.40 17.75
N LEU A 491 8.80 -11.37 18.58
CA LEU A 491 7.65 -11.34 19.50
C LEU A 491 6.30 -11.34 18.75
N ILE A 492 6.19 -10.64 17.62
CA ILE A 492 4.97 -10.69 16.81
C ILE A 492 4.73 -12.11 16.29
N VAL A 493 5.76 -12.78 15.78
CA VAL A 493 5.65 -14.16 15.27
C VAL A 493 5.28 -15.12 16.40
N GLU A 494 5.91 -15.01 17.58
CA GLU A 494 5.74 -15.93 18.70
C GLU A 494 4.42 -15.73 19.46
N ASP A 495 4.08 -14.49 19.83
CA ASP A 495 2.98 -14.16 20.74
C ASP A 495 1.90 -13.26 20.12
N GLY A 496 2.23 -12.55 19.08
CA GLY A 496 1.32 -11.58 18.43
C GLY A 496 -0.02 -12.19 18.04
N ALA A 497 -1.04 -11.35 18.01
CA ALA A 497 -2.40 -11.77 17.69
C ALA A 497 -2.77 -11.55 16.22
N ASP A 498 -1.81 -11.16 15.39
CA ASP A 498 -1.97 -11.08 13.95
C ASP A 498 -1.30 -12.26 13.26
N MET A 499 -1.96 -12.78 12.27
CA MET A 499 -1.37 -13.70 11.29
C MET A 499 -1.10 -12.93 10.01
N THR A 500 0.12 -13.02 9.50
CA THR A 500 0.50 -12.49 8.18
C THR A 500 0.76 -13.65 7.24
N PRO A 501 -0.28 -14.20 6.60
CA PRO A 501 -0.11 -15.36 5.72
C PRO A 501 0.67 -15.02 4.46
N MET A 502 0.58 -13.80 3.94
CA MET A 502 1.16 -13.49 2.66
C MET A 502 1.44 -12.01 2.44
N PHE A 503 2.44 -11.76 1.61
CA PHE A 503 2.65 -10.49 0.91
C PHE A 503 2.12 -10.60 -0.51
N GLY A 504 1.38 -9.60 -0.96
CA GLY A 504 0.89 -9.49 -2.32
C GLY A 504 1.69 -8.50 -3.14
N ASP A 505 1.89 -8.82 -4.40
CA ASP A 505 2.47 -7.89 -5.36
C ASP A 505 1.41 -6.90 -5.82
N ARG A 506 1.83 -5.70 -6.15
CA ARG A 506 0.97 -4.72 -6.81
C ARG A 506 1.16 -4.83 -8.32
N LEU A 507 0.06 -4.99 -9.03
CA LEU A 507 0.03 -5.16 -10.48
C LEU A 507 -0.60 -3.93 -11.11
N VAL A 508 0.21 -3.14 -11.81
CA VAL A 508 -0.19 -1.86 -12.42
C VAL A 508 -0.17 -1.99 -13.94
N GLY A 509 -1.28 -1.63 -14.57
CA GLY A 509 -1.41 -1.61 -16.02
C GLY A 509 -0.81 -0.35 -16.64
N LEU A 510 0.09 -0.50 -17.60
CA LEU A 510 0.68 0.63 -18.33
C LEU A 510 0.89 0.34 -19.82
N SER A 511 0.96 1.41 -20.61
CA SER A 511 1.35 1.33 -22.01
C SER A 511 2.80 0.82 -22.15
N ARG A 512 3.09 0.03 -23.17
CA ARG A 512 4.46 -0.41 -23.49
C ARG A 512 5.41 0.75 -23.83
N ASP A 513 4.88 1.93 -24.11
CA ASP A 513 5.69 3.13 -24.35
C ASP A 513 6.19 3.79 -23.06
N VAL A 514 5.58 3.49 -21.91
CA VAL A 514 6.00 4.03 -20.60
C VAL A 514 7.29 3.35 -20.16
N VAL A 515 8.27 4.15 -19.75
CA VAL A 515 9.56 3.69 -19.22
C VAL A 515 9.85 4.34 -17.88
N ASN A 516 10.70 3.66 -17.09
CA ASN A 516 11.17 4.11 -15.78
C ASN A 516 10.03 4.36 -14.78
N TYR A 517 8.91 3.63 -14.93
CA TYR A 517 7.88 3.63 -13.91
C TYR A 517 8.42 2.96 -12.65
N SER A 518 8.35 3.66 -11.53
CA SER A 518 8.62 3.15 -10.19
C SER A 518 7.58 3.71 -9.24
N GLU A 519 7.08 2.87 -8.36
CA GLU A 519 6.14 3.20 -7.31
C GLU A 519 6.50 2.42 -6.05
N TYR A 520 6.70 3.11 -4.93
CA TYR A 520 6.91 2.53 -3.62
C TYR A 520 5.93 3.15 -2.62
N GLY A 521 5.01 2.36 -2.09
CA GLY A 521 3.91 2.90 -1.28
C GLY A 521 3.04 3.86 -2.07
N PHE A 522 3.08 5.15 -1.72
CA PHE A 522 2.43 6.24 -2.45
C PHE A 522 3.41 7.13 -3.22
N GLU A 523 4.69 6.70 -3.29
CA GLU A 523 5.74 7.44 -3.98
C GLU A 523 5.73 7.11 -5.47
N PHE A 524 5.68 8.16 -6.29
CA PHE A 524 5.83 8.07 -7.74
C PHE A 524 7.10 8.81 -8.14
N ASP A 525 7.99 8.16 -8.87
CA ASP A 525 9.16 8.85 -9.43
C ASP A 525 8.79 9.59 -10.72
N TRP A 526 7.97 10.65 -10.58
CA TRP A 526 7.53 11.46 -11.72
C TRP A 526 8.67 12.15 -12.47
N LEU A 527 9.83 12.34 -11.84
CA LEU A 527 10.99 12.94 -12.48
C LEU A 527 11.59 12.02 -13.55
N ARG A 528 11.60 10.70 -13.30
CA ARG A 528 12.26 9.72 -14.18
C ARG A 528 11.33 9.06 -15.18
N ILE A 529 10.04 9.01 -14.88
CA ILE A 529 9.05 8.40 -15.79
C ILE A 529 9.05 9.13 -17.13
N GLY A 530 8.92 8.38 -18.22
CA GLY A 530 8.89 8.96 -19.56
C GLY A 530 8.26 8.02 -20.58
N LEU A 531 8.27 8.47 -21.82
CA LEU A 531 7.74 7.75 -22.98
C LEU A 531 8.88 7.39 -23.94
N ARG A 532 8.77 6.23 -24.61
CA ARG A 532 9.71 5.81 -25.69
C ARG A 532 9.43 6.51 -27.03
N ARG A 533 8.20 6.96 -27.25
CA ARG A 533 7.71 7.60 -28.47
C ARG A 533 7.77 9.12 -28.40
#